data_bec3e1f2b1c530648e4aff1494c5ece3
#
_entry.id   bec3e1f2b1c530648e4aff1494c5ece3
#
_cell.length_a   1.000
_cell.length_b   1.000
_cell.length_c   1.000
_cell.angle_alpha   90.00
_cell.angle_beta   90.00
_cell.angle_gamma   90.00
#
_symmetry.space_group_name_H-M   'P 1'
#
loop_
_entity.id
_entity.type
_entity.pdbx_description
1 polymer ?
#
loop_
_entity_poly.entity_id
_entity_poly.type
_entity_poly.pdbx_seq_one_letter_code
_entity_poly.pdbx_strand_id
1 'polypeptide(L)'
;LLYVLVAKGRLPVKIPGVLLAFIVGTALYYGLGLAGLGAPGFKVPEAVPLALTLPLPTLGWLDGLAYTVPYLPLLLPFGLLMVVGGINVSESARAAGDDYRTRDVLLAEAVSTLVAGVCGGVAQTTPYIGQPAYKHMGARKGYTLLTGIFIGLGGVLGYVSGLVQWLPVAVLAPIIVYVGLDITVQAFTESPRKHAIAVALGFLPSVAYLL
;
A
#
# COMPACT_ATOMS: atom_id res chain seq x y z
N LEU A 1 -5.15 3.85 18.88
CA LEU A 1 -5.10 2.96 17.70
C LEU A 1 -3.79 2.18 17.68
N LEU A 2 -2.63 2.85 17.65
CA LEU A 2 -1.31 2.19 17.64
C LEU A 2 -1.13 1.23 18.84
N TYR A 3 -1.57 1.62 20.04
CA TYR A 3 -1.52 0.76 21.22
C TYR A 3 -2.31 -0.54 21.03
N VAL A 4 -3.52 -0.48 20.45
CA VAL A 4 -4.36 -1.67 20.19
C VAL A 4 -3.69 -2.60 19.18
N LEU A 5 -3.01 -2.04 18.17
CA LEU A 5 -2.29 -2.78 17.15
C LEU A 5 -1.06 -3.50 17.74
N VAL A 6 -0.24 -2.78 18.50
CA VAL A 6 1.02 -3.29 19.08
C VAL A 6 0.75 -4.26 20.22
N ALA A 7 -0.21 -3.97 21.09
CA ALA A 7 -0.54 -4.81 22.26
C ALA A 7 -1.28 -6.11 21.87
N LYS A 8 -1.62 -6.31 20.59
CA LYS A 8 -2.41 -7.46 20.11
C LYS A 8 -3.65 -7.71 20.98
N GLY A 9 -4.31 -6.61 21.40
CA GLY A 9 -5.46 -6.66 22.30
C GLY A 9 -6.54 -7.62 21.79
N ARG A 10 -6.75 -8.71 22.52
CA ARG A 10 -7.85 -9.65 22.22
C ARG A 10 -9.14 -8.99 22.64
N LEU A 11 -9.90 -8.53 21.69
CA LEU A 11 -11.25 -8.07 21.92
C LEU A 11 -12.19 -9.27 22.18
N PRO A 12 -13.19 -9.13 23.06
CA PRO A 12 -14.14 -10.22 23.35
C PRO A 12 -14.95 -10.64 22.12
N VAL A 13 -14.95 -9.84 21.07
CA VAL A 13 -15.58 -10.14 19.78
C VAL A 13 -14.50 -10.54 18.78
N LYS A 14 -14.75 -11.56 17.94
CA LYS A 14 -13.83 -12.04 16.89
C LYS A 14 -13.59 -11.01 15.74
N ILE A 15 -13.66 -9.73 16.05
CA ILE A 15 -13.41 -8.64 15.11
C ILE A 15 -11.90 -8.29 15.19
N PRO A 16 -11.22 -8.18 14.05
CA PRO A 16 -9.83 -7.71 14.03
C PRO A 16 -9.74 -6.33 14.71
N GLY A 17 -8.83 -6.22 15.70
CA GLY A 17 -8.65 -4.97 16.45
C GLY A 17 -8.36 -3.75 15.57
N VAL A 18 -7.70 -3.97 14.43
CA VAL A 18 -7.44 -2.95 13.40
C VAL A 18 -8.74 -2.38 12.85
N LEU A 19 -9.71 -3.24 12.51
CA LEU A 19 -10.99 -2.81 11.93
C LEU A 19 -11.79 -1.99 12.95
N LEU A 20 -11.87 -2.47 14.20
CA LEU A 20 -12.55 -1.72 15.25
C LEU A 20 -11.88 -0.37 15.50
N ALA A 21 -10.55 -0.36 15.61
CA ALA A 21 -9.79 0.86 15.83
C ALA A 21 -9.97 1.86 14.66
N PHE A 22 -10.05 1.36 13.43
CA PHE A 22 -10.34 2.15 12.25
C PHE A 22 -11.75 2.77 12.31
N ILE A 23 -12.78 1.98 12.59
CA ILE A 23 -14.18 2.45 12.69
C ILE A 23 -14.32 3.48 13.81
N VAL A 24 -13.82 3.14 15.01
CA VAL A 24 -13.89 4.05 16.17
C VAL A 24 -13.07 5.32 15.93
N GLY A 25 -11.86 5.19 15.36
CA GLY A 25 -11.01 6.34 15.04
C GLY A 25 -11.69 7.28 14.04
N THR A 26 -12.31 6.74 12.99
CA THR A 26 -13.05 7.54 12.00
C THR A 26 -14.26 8.21 12.61
N ALA A 27 -15.05 7.47 13.41
CA ALA A 27 -16.21 8.03 14.11
C ALA A 27 -15.81 9.16 15.07
N LEU A 28 -14.73 8.99 15.84
CA LEU A 28 -14.20 10.04 16.73
C LEU A 28 -13.68 11.24 15.94
N TYR A 29 -12.97 11.03 14.85
CA TYR A 29 -12.45 12.12 14.01
C TYR A 29 -13.56 13.02 13.50
N TYR A 30 -14.61 12.44 12.91
CA TYR A 30 -15.76 13.20 12.41
C TYR A 30 -16.62 13.74 13.54
N GLY A 31 -16.84 12.98 14.60
CA GLY A 31 -17.65 13.41 15.75
C GLY A 31 -17.04 14.63 16.45
N LEU A 32 -15.75 14.60 16.73
CA LEU A 32 -15.04 15.75 17.32
C LEU A 32 -14.96 16.93 16.35
N GLY A 33 -14.78 16.66 15.04
CA GLY A 33 -14.77 17.71 14.03
C GLY A 33 -16.09 18.47 13.94
N LEU A 34 -17.20 17.75 13.94
CA LEU A 34 -18.56 18.34 13.93
C LEU A 34 -18.88 19.07 15.23
N ALA A 35 -18.34 18.62 16.36
CA ALA A 35 -18.48 19.28 17.66
C ALA A 35 -17.62 20.55 17.82
N GLY A 36 -16.85 20.94 16.78
CA GLY A 36 -15.95 22.09 16.85
C GLY A 36 -14.63 21.86 17.58
N LEU A 37 -14.37 20.61 17.98
CA LEU A 37 -13.13 20.18 18.65
C LEU A 37 -12.14 19.52 17.68
N GLY A 38 -12.38 19.63 16.38
CA GLY A 38 -11.57 19.05 15.32
C GLY A 38 -10.20 19.72 15.16
N ALA A 39 -9.32 19.05 14.43
CA ALA A 39 -8.03 19.61 14.06
C ALA A 39 -8.20 20.89 13.19
N PRO A 40 -7.24 21.83 13.24
CA PRO A 40 -7.26 22.98 12.36
C PRO A 40 -7.38 22.55 10.88
N GLY A 41 -8.35 23.10 10.17
CA GLY A 41 -8.62 22.72 8.78
C GLY A 41 -9.55 21.52 8.59
N PHE A 42 -10.22 21.05 9.63
CA PHE A 42 -11.26 20.04 9.49
C PHE A 42 -12.33 20.46 8.49
N LYS A 43 -12.55 19.62 7.49
CA LYS A 43 -13.65 19.78 6.51
C LYS A 43 -14.32 18.42 6.33
N VAL A 44 -15.63 18.42 6.22
CA VAL A 44 -16.38 17.24 5.79
C VAL A 44 -16.16 17.10 4.28
N PRO A 45 -15.72 15.93 3.80
CA PRO A 45 -15.53 15.72 2.37
C PRO A 45 -16.84 15.88 1.61
N GLU A 46 -16.75 16.49 0.44
CA GLU A 46 -17.89 16.57 -0.47
C GLU A 46 -18.15 15.20 -1.11
N ALA A 47 -19.41 14.94 -1.43
CA ALA A 47 -19.75 13.71 -2.14
C ALA A 47 -19.22 13.76 -3.57
N VAL A 48 -18.34 12.81 -3.90
CA VAL A 48 -17.84 12.68 -5.28
C VAL A 48 -18.92 12.00 -6.12
N PRO A 49 -19.34 12.60 -7.24
CA PRO A 49 -20.30 11.95 -8.13
C PRO A 49 -19.72 10.65 -8.69
N LEU A 50 -20.54 9.61 -8.70
CA LEU A 50 -20.18 8.36 -9.38
C LEU A 50 -20.09 8.64 -10.89
N ALA A 51 -18.93 8.36 -11.47
CA ALA A 51 -18.69 8.51 -12.90
C ALA A 51 -18.19 7.17 -13.47
N LEU A 52 -18.86 6.66 -14.47
CA LEU A 52 -18.42 5.47 -15.16
C LEU A 52 -17.22 5.81 -16.05
N THR A 53 -16.04 5.34 -15.66
CA THR A 53 -14.79 5.52 -16.39
C THR A 53 -14.26 4.14 -16.81
N LEU A 54 -14.38 3.81 -18.07
CA LEU A 54 -13.82 2.56 -18.58
C LEU A 54 -12.34 2.77 -18.95
N PRO A 55 -11.43 1.90 -18.53
CA PRO A 55 -10.03 1.93 -18.93
C PRO A 55 -9.91 1.42 -20.38
N LEU A 56 -10.20 2.31 -21.34
CA LEU A 56 -10.12 1.95 -22.75
C LEU A 56 -8.67 2.06 -23.23
N PRO A 57 -8.18 1.08 -24.01
CA PRO A 57 -6.87 1.19 -24.64
C PRO A 57 -6.80 2.44 -25.51
N THR A 58 -5.75 3.21 -25.35
CA THR A 58 -5.50 4.44 -26.14
C THR A 58 -4.15 4.34 -26.83
N LEU A 59 -3.99 5.01 -27.95
CA LEU A 59 -2.69 5.13 -28.62
C LEU A 59 -1.95 6.40 -28.20
N GLY A 60 -2.52 7.23 -27.34
CA GLY A 60 -1.93 8.48 -26.88
C GLY A 60 -0.57 8.34 -26.18
N TRP A 61 -0.25 7.13 -25.66
CA TRP A 61 1.08 6.85 -25.10
C TRP A 61 2.19 6.87 -26.17
N LEU A 62 1.88 6.65 -27.46
CA LEU A 62 2.85 6.73 -28.55
C LEU A 62 3.39 8.14 -28.71
N ASP A 63 2.55 9.15 -28.54
CA ASP A 63 2.97 10.56 -28.61
C ASP A 63 3.92 10.92 -27.46
N GLY A 64 3.78 10.21 -26.33
CA GLY A 64 4.63 10.35 -25.16
C GLY A 64 6.03 9.73 -25.30
N LEU A 65 6.22 8.78 -26.25
CA LEU A 65 7.50 8.05 -26.38
C LEU A 65 8.67 9.00 -26.70
N ALA A 66 8.46 9.99 -27.55
CA ALA A 66 9.52 10.97 -27.87
C ALA A 66 9.98 11.76 -26.63
N TYR A 67 9.05 12.03 -25.72
CA TYR A 67 9.37 12.72 -24.45
C TYR A 67 10.00 11.80 -23.41
N THR A 68 9.94 10.48 -23.60
CA THR A 68 10.50 9.49 -22.66
C THR A 68 12.02 9.36 -22.79
N VAL A 69 12.56 9.60 -23.98
CA VAL A 69 14.00 9.40 -24.27
C VAL A 69 14.92 10.15 -23.30
N PRO A 70 14.72 11.45 -22.97
CA PRO A 70 15.53 12.14 -22.00
C PRO A 70 15.49 11.58 -20.59
N TYR A 71 14.44 10.81 -20.25
CA TYR A 71 14.25 10.22 -18.94
C TYR A 71 14.77 8.77 -18.83
N LEU A 72 15.25 8.17 -19.93
CA LEU A 72 15.81 6.81 -19.91
C LEU A 72 16.90 6.59 -18.84
N PRO A 73 17.84 7.54 -18.61
CA PRO A 73 18.84 7.37 -17.56
C PRO A 73 18.24 7.26 -16.15
N LEU A 74 17.02 7.79 -15.94
CA LEU A 74 16.27 7.67 -14.70
C LEU A 74 15.42 6.40 -14.69
N LEU A 75 14.75 6.10 -15.79
CA LEU A 75 13.81 4.98 -15.90
C LEU A 75 14.50 3.62 -15.76
N LEU A 76 15.71 3.46 -16.31
CA LEU A 76 16.46 2.19 -16.24
C LEU A 76 16.82 1.80 -14.79
N PRO A 77 17.44 2.67 -13.97
CA PRO A 77 17.69 2.35 -12.56
C PRO A 77 16.42 2.09 -11.78
N PHE A 78 15.35 2.88 -12.00
CA PHE A 78 14.06 2.65 -11.35
C PHE A 78 13.43 1.31 -11.75
N GLY A 79 13.52 0.92 -13.02
CA GLY A 79 13.06 -0.39 -13.49
C GLY A 79 13.79 -1.53 -12.78
N LEU A 80 15.13 -1.41 -12.62
CA LEU A 80 15.90 -2.39 -11.85
C LEU A 80 15.48 -2.43 -10.38
N LEU A 81 15.24 -1.27 -9.75
CA LEU A 81 14.75 -1.19 -8.38
C LEU A 81 13.39 -1.88 -8.22
N MET A 82 12.49 -1.75 -9.20
CA MET A 82 11.20 -2.46 -9.20
C MET A 82 11.39 -3.97 -9.20
N VAL A 83 12.26 -4.49 -10.05
CA VAL A 83 12.58 -5.94 -10.10
C VAL A 83 13.17 -6.41 -8.77
N VAL A 84 14.15 -5.68 -8.20
CA VAL A 84 14.73 -5.99 -6.89
C VAL A 84 13.67 -5.94 -5.79
N GLY A 85 12.79 -4.94 -5.83
CA GLY A 85 11.64 -4.82 -4.93
C GLY A 85 10.73 -6.03 -5.00
N GLY A 86 10.37 -6.49 -6.21
CA GLY A 86 9.55 -7.67 -6.43
C GLY A 86 10.19 -8.96 -5.89
N ILE A 87 11.50 -9.12 -6.04
CA ILE A 87 12.25 -10.23 -5.45
C ILE A 87 12.16 -10.17 -3.92
N ASN A 88 12.45 -9.02 -3.32
CA ASN A 88 12.41 -8.83 -1.87
C ASN A 88 11.01 -9.12 -1.28
N VAL A 89 9.96 -8.68 -1.95
CA VAL A 89 8.58 -8.95 -1.52
C VAL A 89 8.25 -10.43 -1.59
N SER A 90 8.71 -11.12 -2.65
CA SER A 90 8.51 -12.58 -2.79
C SER A 90 9.24 -13.36 -1.69
N GLU A 91 10.47 -12.94 -1.33
CA GLU A 91 11.21 -13.55 -0.23
C GLU A 91 10.58 -13.24 1.14
N SER A 92 10.07 -12.02 1.35
CA SER A 92 9.33 -11.66 2.56
C SER A 92 8.06 -12.52 2.72
N ALA A 93 7.32 -12.77 1.63
CA ALA A 93 6.17 -13.66 1.64
C ALA A 93 6.57 -15.12 1.96
N ARG A 94 7.70 -15.59 1.39
CA ARG A 94 8.25 -16.91 1.68
C ARG A 94 8.63 -17.07 3.15
N ALA A 95 9.27 -16.06 3.75
CA ALA A 95 9.59 -16.03 5.17
C ALA A 95 8.32 -16.12 6.06
N ALA A 96 7.22 -15.53 5.61
CA ALA A 96 5.91 -15.64 6.25
C ALA A 96 5.17 -16.96 5.97
N GLY A 97 5.77 -17.90 5.23
CA GLY A 97 5.25 -19.21 4.91
C GLY A 97 4.35 -19.28 3.67
N ASP A 98 4.42 -18.28 2.78
CA ASP A 98 3.73 -18.27 1.49
C ASP A 98 4.77 -18.33 0.36
N ASP A 99 5.01 -19.51 -0.16
CA ASP A 99 6.02 -19.76 -1.20
C ASP A 99 5.45 -19.49 -2.59
N TYR A 100 5.63 -18.26 -3.08
CA TYR A 100 5.31 -17.86 -4.44
C TYR A 100 6.54 -17.99 -5.33
N ARG A 101 6.33 -18.43 -6.59
CA ARG A 101 7.39 -18.39 -7.60
C ARG A 101 7.68 -16.93 -7.98
N THR A 102 8.83 -16.42 -7.59
CA THR A 102 9.25 -15.03 -7.87
C THR A 102 9.09 -14.67 -9.35
N ARG A 103 9.41 -15.60 -10.26
CA ARG A 103 9.20 -15.40 -11.69
C ARG A 103 7.75 -15.07 -12.05
N ASP A 104 6.80 -15.81 -11.48
CA ASP A 104 5.38 -15.66 -11.82
C ASP A 104 4.84 -14.33 -11.28
N VAL A 105 5.32 -13.92 -10.10
CA VAL A 105 5.01 -12.62 -9.50
C VAL A 105 5.51 -11.48 -10.40
N LEU A 106 6.78 -11.52 -10.81
CA LEU A 106 7.38 -10.50 -11.68
C LEU A 106 6.72 -10.47 -13.07
N LEU A 107 6.36 -11.61 -13.62
CA LEU A 107 5.63 -11.67 -14.91
C LEU A 107 4.23 -11.05 -14.78
N ALA A 108 3.51 -11.35 -13.69
CA ALA A 108 2.20 -10.75 -13.45
C ALA A 108 2.29 -9.22 -13.31
N GLU A 109 3.34 -8.73 -12.61
CA GLU A 109 3.61 -7.30 -12.48
C GLU A 109 3.93 -6.65 -13.84
N ALA A 110 4.78 -7.28 -14.65
CA ALA A 110 5.13 -6.79 -15.97
C ALA A 110 3.91 -6.72 -16.90
N VAL A 111 3.09 -7.78 -16.94
CA VAL A 111 1.87 -7.83 -17.76
C VAL A 111 0.87 -6.78 -17.29
N SER A 112 0.63 -6.66 -15.99
CA SER A 112 -0.29 -5.66 -15.46
C SER A 112 0.19 -4.23 -15.72
N THR A 113 1.50 -3.97 -15.67
CA THR A 113 2.10 -2.68 -16.02
C THR A 113 1.90 -2.35 -17.51
N LEU A 114 2.12 -3.32 -18.40
CA LEU A 114 1.88 -3.13 -19.83
C LEU A 114 0.41 -2.82 -20.12
N VAL A 115 -0.51 -3.58 -19.53
CA VAL A 115 -1.96 -3.35 -19.70
C VAL A 115 -2.34 -1.96 -19.15
N ALA A 116 -1.86 -1.61 -17.96
CA ALA A 116 -2.11 -0.28 -17.39
C ALA A 116 -1.55 0.83 -18.27
N GLY A 117 -0.32 0.69 -18.78
CA GLY A 117 0.32 1.67 -19.65
C GLY A 117 -0.47 1.91 -20.95
N VAL A 118 -0.96 0.83 -21.60
CA VAL A 118 -1.81 0.94 -22.79
C VAL A 118 -3.14 1.64 -22.50
N CYS A 119 -3.67 1.50 -21.28
CA CYS A 119 -4.90 2.17 -20.83
C CYS A 119 -4.64 3.57 -20.23
N GLY A 120 -3.43 4.12 -20.35
CA GLY A 120 -3.08 5.44 -19.82
C GLY A 120 -2.84 5.47 -18.29
N GLY A 121 -2.68 4.30 -17.67
CA GLY A 121 -2.34 4.15 -16.26
C GLY A 121 -0.84 4.23 -15.98
N VAL A 122 -0.49 4.16 -14.71
CA VAL A 122 0.90 4.13 -14.24
C VAL A 122 1.42 2.71 -14.06
N ALA A 123 2.75 2.57 -13.96
CA ALA A 123 3.38 1.29 -13.67
C ALA A 123 2.81 0.67 -12.39
N GLN A 124 2.53 -0.63 -12.46
CA GLN A 124 2.08 -1.40 -11.32
C GLN A 124 3.28 -1.86 -10.49
N THR A 125 3.10 -1.91 -9.19
CA THR A 125 4.12 -2.45 -8.30
C THR A 125 3.74 -3.85 -7.83
N THR A 126 4.73 -4.62 -7.45
CA THR A 126 4.59 -5.95 -6.85
C THR A 126 3.65 -5.92 -5.64
N PRO A 127 3.11 -7.08 -5.25
CA PRO A 127 2.35 -7.21 -4.02
C PRO A 127 3.05 -6.52 -2.84
N TYR A 128 2.24 -5.92 -2.00
CA TYR A 128 2.70 -5.09 -0.90
C TYR A 128 3.62 -5.86 0.07
N ILE A 129 4.76 -5.29 0.41
CA ILE A 129 5.75 -5.87 1.33
C ILE A 129 5.18 -6.14 2.74
N GLY A 130 4.09 -5.49 3.10
CA GLY A 130 3.36 -5.73 4.36
C GLY A 130 2.44 -6.94 4.35
N GLN A 131 2.48 -7.82 3.34
CA GLN A 131 1.70 -9.06 3.29
C GLN A 131 1.85 -9.91 4.56
N PRO A 132 3.05 -10.09 5.14
CA PRO A 132 3.21 -10.81 6.41
C PRO A 132 2.42 -10.19 7.56
N ALA A 133 2.40 -8.86 7.66
CA ALA A 133 1.63 -8.14 8.68
C ALA A 133 0.12 -8.40 8.53
N TYR A 134 -0.41 -8.38 7.30
CA TYR A 134 -1.81 -8.74 7.04
C TYR A 134 -2.12 -10.19 7.40
N LYS A 135 -1.19 -11.11 7.12
CA LYS A 135 -1.31 -12.51 7.51
C LYS A 135 -1.36 -12.67 9.04
N HIS A 136 -0.51 -11.94 9.78
CA HIS A 136 -0.55 -11.89 11.25
C HIS A 136 -1.86 -11.31 11.78
N MET A 137 -2.48 -10.36 11.07
CA MET A 137 -3.80 -9.82 11.38
C MET A 137 -4.96 -10.77 11.04
N GLY A 138 -4.67 -11.94 10.48
CA GLY A 138 -5.66 -12.98 10.13
C GLY A 138 -6.14 -12.97 8.69
N ALA A 139 -5.54 -12.19 7.80
CA ALA A 139 -5.83 -12.25 6.37
C ALA A 139 -5.48 -13.63 5.81
N ARG A 140 -6.35 -14.15 4.95
CA ARG A 140 -6.23 -15.47 4.33
C ARG A 140 -6.35 -15.37 2.82
N LYS A 141 -6.27 -16.54 2.14
CA LYS A 141 -6.45 -16.64 0.69
C LYS A 141 -7.71 -15.90 0.24
N GLY A 142 -7.60 -15.12 -0.78
CA GLY A 142 -8.73 -14.38 -1.37
C GLY A 142 -8.85 -12.92 -0.94
N TYR A 143 -8.16 -12.44 0.11
CA TYR A 143 -8.22 -11.01 0.47
C TYR A 143 -7.68 -10.14 -0.68
N THR A 144 -6.64 -10.57 -1.34
CA THR A 144 -6.03 -9.86 -2.49
C THR A 144 -7.00 -9.79 -3.67
N LEU A 145 -7.69 -10.90 -3.96
CA LEU A 145 -8.71 -10.94 -5.01
C LEU A 145 -9.87 -9.99 -4.70
N LEU A 146 -10.39 -10.03 -3.47
CA LEU A 146 -11.44 -9.12 -3.03
C LEU A 146 -11.01 -7.65 -3.11
N THR A 147 -9.79 -7.35 -2.67
CA THR A 147 -9.22 -5.99 -2.77
C THR A 147 -9.09 -5.57 -4.24
N GLY A 148 -8.58 -6.45 -5.09
CA GLY A 148 -8.46 -6.19 -6.53
C GLY A 148 -9.81 -5.91 -7.20
N ILE A 149 -10.82 -6.73 -6.91
CA ILE A 149 -12.19 -6.54 -7.41
C ILE A 149 -12.77 -5.22 -6.88
N PHE A 150 -12.64 -4.97 -5.58
CA PHE A 150 -13.17 -3.76 -4.95
C PHE A 150 -12.53 -2.49 -5.53
N ILE A 151 -11.21 -2.45 -5.64
CA ILE A 151 -10.49 -1.29 -6.22
C ILE A 151 -10.75 -1.19 -7.73
N GLY A 152 -10.74 -2.30 -8.46
CA GLY A 152 -11.01 -2.31 -9.88
C GLY A 152 -12.41 -1.80 -10.23
N LEU A 153 -13.43 -2.31 -9.56
CA LEU A 153 -14.79 -1.80 -9.69
C LEU A 153 -14.88 -0.33 -9.25
N GLY A 154 -14.17 0.03 -8.19
CA GLY A 154 -14.15 1.40 -7.70
C GLY A 154 -13.46 2.38 -8.62
N GLY A 155 -12.46 1.94 -9.38
CA GLY A 155 -11.85 2.72 -10.45
C GLY A 155 -12.82 2.94 -11.60
N VAL A 156 -13.52 1.87 -12.04
CA VAL A 156 -14.51 1.94 -13.11
C VAL A 156 -15.74 2.78 -12.73
N LEU A 157 -16.24 2.63 -11.52
CA LEU A 157 -17.44 3.32 -11.02
C LEU A 157 -17.14 4.67 -10.34
N GLY A 158 -15.85 5.02 -10.17
CA GLY A 158 -15.42 6.29 -9.60
C GLY A 158 -15.53 6.39 -8.07
N TYR A 159 -16.03 5.38 -7.36
CA TYR A 159 -16.25 5.49 -5.91
C TYR A 159 -14.97 5.47 -5.07
N VAL A 160 -13.85 4.95 -5.59
CA VAL A 160 -12.57 4.94 -4.86
C VAL A 160 -12.13 6.36 -4.52
N SER A 161 -12.28 7.32 -5.44
CA SER A 161 -11.95 8.72 -5.19
C SER A 161 -12.72 9.30 -4.00
N GLY A 162 -14.01 8.98 -3.91
CA GLY A 162 -14.85 9.36 -2.77
C GLY A 162 -14.37 8.70 -1.48
N LEU A 163 -14.13 7.38 -1.51
CA LEU A 163 -13.66 6.65 -0.32
C LEU A 163 -12.34 7.24 0.22
N VAL A 164 -11.38 7.54 -0.66
CA VAL A 164 -10.09 8.10 -0.23
C VAL A 164 -10.27 9.46 0.45
N GLN A 165 -11.20 10.29 0.00
CA GLN A 165 -11.50 11.58 0.63
C GLN A 165 -12.14 11.43 2.02
N TRP A 166 -12.93 10.36 2.23
CA TRP A 166 -13.57 10.08 3.51
C TRP A 166 -12.64 9.40 4.53
N LEU A 167 -11.44 8.98 4.12
CA LEU A 167 -10.47 8.33 5.00
C LEU A 167 -9.57 9.37 5.69
N PRO A 168 -9.73 9.64 7.01
CA PRO A 168 -8.90 10.62 7.69
C PRO A 168 -7.45 10.14 7.78
N VAL A 169 -6.50 10.94 7.34
CA VAL A 169 -5.07 10.65 7.46
C VAL A 169 -4.67 10.36 8.92
N ALA A 170 -5.28 11.07 9.87
CA ALA A 170 -5.05 10.84 11.31
C ALA A 170 -5.41 9.42 11.78
N VAL A 171 -6.31 8.73 11.07
CA VAL A 171 -6.68 7.34 11.37
C VAL A 171 -5.81 6.35 10.60
N LEU A 172 -5.38 6.70 9.39
CA LEU A 172 -4.52 5.86 8.57
C LEU A 172 -3.06 5.85 9.04
N ALA A 173 -2.54 7.00 9.46
CA ALA A 173 -1.15 7.15 9.85
C ALA A 173 -0.67 6.12 10.92
N PRO A 174 -1.41 5.84 12.00
CA PRO A 174 -1.02 4.81 12.97
C PRO A 174 -0.96 3.40 12.38
N ILE A 175 -1.78 3.08 11.38
CA ILE A 175 -1.76 1.78 10.71
C ILE A 175 -0.49 1.66 9.87
N ILE A 176 -0.14 2.71 9.14
CA ILE A 176 1.09 2.77 8.32
C ILE A 176 2.32 2.65 9.21
N VAL A 177 2.34 3.36 10.36
CA VAL A 177 3.42 3.26 11.36
C VAL A 177 3.54 1.83 11.88
N TYR A 178 2.42 1.18 12.23
CA TYR A 178 2.43 -0.22 12.69
C TYR A 178 3.03 -1.15 11.64
N VAL A 179 2.61 -1.02 10.38
CA VAL A 179 3.16 -1.84 9.28
C VAL A 179 4.65 -1.55 9.08
N GLY A 180 5.07 -0.30 9.15
CA GLY A 180 6.49 0.07 9.07
C GLY A 180 7.33 -0.55 10.19
N LEU A 181 6.81 -0.59 11.42
CA LEU A 181 7.45 -1.25 12.54
C LEU A 181 7.54 -2.78 12.34
N ASP A 182 6.47 -3.41 11.82
CA ASP A 182 6.45 -4.85 11.56
C ASP A 182 7.48 -5.24 10.47
N ILE A 183 7.58 -4.44 9.40
CA ILE A 183 8.60 -4.61 8.34
C ILE A 183 10.00 -4.42 8.93
N THR A 184 10.19 -3.44 9.81
CA THR A 184 11.48 -3.19 10.48
C THR A 184 11.90 -4.39 11.32
N VAL A 185 10.98 -4.92 12.13
CA VAL A 185 11.23 -6.13 12.93
C VAL A 185 11.59 -7.30 12.02
N GLN A 186 10.84 -7.52 10.94
CA GLN A 186 11.11 -8.59 9.98
C GLN A 186 12.51 -8.44 9.36
N ALA A 187 12.92 -7.23 8.98
CA ALA A 187 14.23 -6.98 8.41
C ALA A 187 15.38 -7.41 9.35
N PHE A 188 15.22 -7.24 10.67
CA PHE A 188 16.22 -7.68 11.65
C PHE A 188 16.11 -9.17 12.01
N THR A 189 14.90 -9.73 12.04
CA THR A 189 14.71 -11.14 12.45
C THR A 189 15.06 -12.12 11.35
N GLU A 190 14.78 -11.78 10.09
CA GLU A 190 15.05 -12.64 8.94
C GLU A 190 16.51 -12.49 8.41
N SER A 191 17.19 -11.40 8.77
CA SER A 191 18.58 -11.19 8.37
C SER A 191 19.54 -11.89 9.33
N PRO A 192 20.59 -12.58 8.82
CA PRO A 192 21.65 -13.10 9.66
C PRO A 192 22.28 -11.99 10.53
N ARG A 193 22.57 -12.29 11.81
CA ARG A 193 23.12 -11.31 12.76
C ARG A 193 24.33 -10.54 12.26
N LYS A 194 25.18 -11.17 11.43
CA LYS A 194 26.35 -10.53 10.81
C LYS A 194 26.00 -9.38 9.86
N HIS A 195 24.76 -9.30 9.38
CA HIS A 195 24.26 -8.25 8.48
C HIS A 195 23.43 -7.18 9.19
N ALA A 196 23.27 -7.25 10.52
CA ALA A 196 22.46 -6.30 11.27
C ALA A 196 22.90 -4.83 11.07
N ILE A 197 24.21 -4.58 10.92
CA ILE A 197 24.75 -3.24 10.63
C ILE A 197 24.27 -2.77 9.25
N ALA A 198 24.27 -3.64 8.23
CA ALA A 198 23.80 -3.29 6.91
C ALA A 198 22.30 -2.96 6.89
N VAL A 199 21.50 -3.72 7.66
CA VAL A 199 20.06 -3.40 7.86
C VAL A 199 19.90 -2.03 8.49
N ALA A 200 20.65 -1.72 9.56
CA ALA A 200 20.61 -0.40 10.21
C ALA A 200 21.03 0.73 9.27
N LEU A 201 22.08 0.54 8.48
CA LEU A 201 22.53 1.51 7.48
C LEU A 201 21.49 1.77 6.38
N GLY A 202 20.65 0.78 6.04
CA GLY A 202 19.56 0.93 5.09
C GLY A 202 18.50 1.96 5.48
N PHE A 203 18.38 2.29 6.79
CA PHE A 203 17.46 3.34 7.26
C PHE A 203 18.04 4.76 7.15
N LEU A 204 19.36 4.91 7.06
CA LEU A 204 20.03 6.22 7.09
C LEU A 204 19.54 7.18 5.98
N PRO A 205 19.37 6.75 4.71
CA PRO A 205 18.88 7.65 3.67
C PRO A 205 17.49 8.22 3.98
N SER A 206 16.59 7.39 4.53
CA SER A 206 15.25 7.83 4.92
C SER A 206 15.27 8.79 6.11
N VAL A 207 16.12 8.53 7.10
CA VAL A 207 16.30 9.43 8.25
C VAL A 207 16.95 10.75 7.82
N ALA A 208 17.97 10.70 6.96
CA ALA A 208 18.63 11.91 6.44
C ALA A 208 17.70 12.78 5.60
N TYR A 209 16.71 12.18 4.93
CA TYR A 209 15.70 12.94 4.18
C TYR A 209 14.70 13.68 5.09
N LEU A 210 14.49 13.19 6.30
CA LEU A 210 13.54 13.75 7.28
C LEU A 210 14.15 14.85 8.15
N LEU A 211 15.48 14.97 8.18
CA LEU A 211 16.23 16.00 8.92
C LEU A 211 16.51 17.23 8.07
#